data_e908799fca057aef0ea9e935b1ad2c3a
#
_entry.id   e908799fca057aef0ea9e935b1ad2c3a
#
_cell.length_a   1.000
_cell.length_b   1.000
_cell.length_c   1.000
_cell.angle_alpha   90.00
_cell.angle_beta   90.00
_cell.angle_gamma   90.00
#
_symmetry.space_group_name_H-M   'P 1'
#
loop_
_entity.id
_entity.type
_entity.pdbx_description
1 polymer ?
#
loop_
_entity_poly.entity_id
_entity_poly.type
_entity_poly.pdbx_seq_one_letter_code
_entity_poly.pdbx_strand_id
1 'polypeptide(L)'
;MDRLIQQCVLQVMEPICEAKFHERNNGFRPCRSAEHAIAQVYKFVQRSGLHFVVDIDIKGFFDNVQHGKLLKQLWQMGIRDKTLLSILSAMLKAEVAEIGFPERGTPQGGIISPLLANVVLNELDWWISSQWETIPTHHQYAVTIAPNGTASRGKTYRALQSTQLKECWIVRYADDFKILCRKRSDAVKLFAATQQWLKARLG
;
A
#
# COMPACT_ATOMS: atom_id res chain seq x y z
N MET A 1 -21.50 14.01 -9.46
CA MET A 1 -21.45 12.61 -9.95
C MET A 1 -22.26 11.72 -9.02
N ASP A 2 -23.04 10.80 -9.58
CA ASP A 2 -23.95 9.96 -8.82
C ASP A 2 -23.16 8.97 -7.93
N ARG A 3 -23.40 9.04 -6.62
CA ARG A 3 -22.79 8.13 -5.62
C ARG A 3 -23.15 6.66 -5.90
N LEU A 4 -24.32 6.43 -6.51
CA LEU A 4 -24.75 5.08 -6.89
C LEU A 4 -23.80 4.47 -7.93
N ILE A 5 -23.40 5.23 -8.95
CA ILE A 5 -22.46 4.76 -9.96
C ILE A 5 -21.11 4.44 -9.34
N GLN A 6 -20.62 5.30 -8.44
CA GLN A 6 -19.38 5.04 -7.71
C GLN A 6 -19.46 3.73 -6.91
N GLN A 7 -20.59 3.48 -6.25
CA GLN A 7 -20.80 2.26 -5.47
C GLN A 7 -20.84 1.00 -6.36
N CYS A 8 -21.49 1.07 -7.51
CA CYS A 8 -21.51 -0.05 -8.46
C CYS A 8 -20.10 -0.38 -8.97
N VAL A 9 -19.32 0.65 -9.33
CA VAL A 9 -17.93 0.49 -9.77
C VAL A 9 -17.06 -0.08 -8.64
N LEU A 10 -17.22 0.42 -7.41
CA LEU A 10 -16.51 -0.07 -6.24
C LEU A 10 -16.75 -1.57 -6.01
N GLN A 11 -18.01 -2.02 -6.03
CA GLN A 11 -18.36 -3.43 -5.81
C GLN A 11 -17.69 -4.38 -6.81
N VAL A 12 -17.50 -3.92 -8.05
CA VAL A 12 -16.84 -4.73 -9.10
C VAL A 12 -15.31 -4.72 -8.92
N MET A 13 -14.74 -3.57 -8.59
CA MET A 13 -13.29 -3.39 -8.52
C MET A 13 -12.68 -3.89 -7.21
N GLU A 14 -13.37 -3.75 -6.09
CA GLU A 14 -12.85 -4.05 -4.77
C GLU A 14 -12.30 -5.49 -4.65
N PRO A 15 -13.01 -6.55 -5.02
CA PRO A 15 -12.49 -7.92 -4.90
C PRO A 15 -11.26 -8.17 -5.77
N ILE A 16 -11.16 -7.51 -6.94
CA ILE A 16 -10.01 -7.62 -7.83
C ILE A 16 -8.78 -6.94 -7.20
N CYS A 17 -8.98 -5.74 -6.66
CA CYS A 17 -7.91 -4.97 -6.01
C CYS A 17 -7.46 -5.62 -4.69
N GLU A 18 -8.41 -6.09 -3.87
CA GLU A 18 -8.14 -6.76 -2.59
C GLU A 18 -7.20 -7.96 -2.76
N ALA A 19 -7.38 -8.75 -3.81
CA ALA A 19 -6.51 -9.89 -4.12
C ALA A 19 -5.06 -9.49 -4.45
N LYS A 20 -4.79 -8.20 -4.71
CA LYS A 20 -3.47 -7.67 -5.09
C LYS A 20 -2.84 -6.78 -4.02
N PHE A 21 -3.61 -6.33 -3.06
CA PHE A 21 -3.10 -5.46 -2.01
C PHE A 21 -2.15 -6.21 -1.07
N HIS A 22 -1.12 -5.49 -0.67
CA HIS A 22 -0.18 -6.01 0.31
C HIS A 22 -0.87 -6.28 1.65
N GLU A 23 -0.48 -7.36 2.33
CA GLU A 23 -1.11 -7.82 3.58
C GLU A 23 -1.02 -6.82 4.75
N ARG A 24 -0.06 -5.89 4.71
CA ARG A 24 0.15 -4.88 5.77
C ARG A 24 -0.47 -3.52 5.46
N ASN A 25 -1.23 -3.41 4.39
CA ASN A 25 -2.14 -2.31 4.17
C ASN A 25 -3.43 -2.58 4.96
N ASN A 26 -3.77 -1.71 5.90
CA ASN A 26 -4.93 -1.86 6.79
C ASN A 26 -5.98 -0.75 6.59
N GLY A 27 -5.68 0.29 5.79
CA GLY A 27 -6.58 1.42 5.58
C GLY A 27 -7.66 1.13 4.54
N PHE A 28 -8.90 1.48 4.86
CA PHE A 28 -10.04 1.44 3.94
C PHE A 28 -10.28 0.09 3.27
N ARG A 29 -10.01 -1.01 3.96
CA ARG A 29 -10.16 -2.36 3.44
C ARG A 29 -11.20 -3.15 4.22
N PRO A 30 -11.94 -4.07 3.57
CA PRO A 30 -12.84 -4.99 4.27
C PRO A 30 -12.10 -5.77 5.35
N CYS A 31 -12.73 -5.93 6.51
CA CYS A 31 -12.18 -6.68 7.65
C CYS A 31 -10.81 -6.19 8.16
N ARG A 32 -10.43 -4.95 7.85
CA ARG A 32 -9.21 -4.28 8.33
C ARG A 32 -9.56 -3.00 9.06
N SER A 33 -8.72 -2.60 10.00
CA SER A 33 -8.95 -1.40 10.81
C SER A 33 -7.63 -0.80 11.32
N ALA A 34 -7.71 0.36 11.96
CA ALA A 34 -6.57 1.02 12.59
C ALA A 34 -5.99 0.14 13.72
N GLU A 35 -6.84 -0.58 14.47
CA GLU A 35 -6.43 -1.48 15.53
C GLU A 35 -5.56 -2.62 14.98
N HIS A 36 -5.87 -3.13 13.78
CA HIS A 36 -5.02 -4.13 13.13
C HIS A 36 -3.63 -3.57 12.78
N ALA A 37 -3.57 -2.33 12.29
CA ALA A 37 -2.29 -1.66 12.03
C ALA A 37 -1.49 -1.48 13.32
N ILE A 38 -2.12 -0.98 14.39
CA ILE A 38 -1.49 -0.81 15.72
C ILE A 38 -0.99 -2.15 16.26
N ALA A 39 -1.80 -3.21 16.18
CA ALA A 39 -1.41 -4.54 16.63
C ALA A 39 -0.21 -5.09 15.84
N GLN A 40 -0.11 -4.82 14.55
CA GLN A 40 1.04 -5.20 13.72
C GLN A 40 2.30 -4.43 14.16
N VAL A 41 2.23 -3.11 14.36
CA VAL A 41 3.33 -2.30 14.86
C VAL A 41 3.78 -2.80 16.24
N TYR A 42 2.84 -3.00 17.16
CA TYR A 42 3.12 -3.52 18.49
C TYR A 42 3.84 -4.87 18.44
N LYS A 43 3.37 -5.80 17.60
CA LYS A 43 4.02 -7.10 17.39
C LYS A 43 5.46 -6.95 16.91
N PHE A 44 5.73 -6.06 15.96
CA PHE A 44 7.08 -5.84 15.43
C PHE A 44 8.01 -5.22 16.46
N VAL A 45 7.54 -4.25 17.24
CA VAL A 45 8.33 -3.61 18.29
C VAL A 45 8.62 -4.60 19.44
N GLN A 46 7.57 -5.23 19.98
CA GLN A 46 7.70 -6.07 21.19
C GLN A 46 8.30 -7.45 20.92
N ARG A 47 7.90 -8.10 19.81
CA ARG A 47 8.31 -9.49 19.55
C ARG A 47 9.49 -9.60 18.60
N SER A 48 9.61 -8.68 17.65
CA SER A 48 10.68 -8.74 16.63
C SER A 48 11.85 -7.83 16.94
N GLY A 49 11.75 -6.96 17.95
CA GLY A 49 12.83 -6.07 18.36
C GLY A 49 13.15 -4.98 17.31
N LEU A 50 12.15 -4.52 16.57
CA LEU A 50 12.30 -3.48 15.56
C LEU A 50 11.97 -2.12 16.19
N HIS A 51 12.95 -1.51 16.86
CA HIS A 51 12.73 -0.32 17.69
C HIS A 51 12.93 1.01 16.95
N PHE A 52 13.41 0.99 15.71
CA PHE A 52 13.59 2.20 14.91
C PHE A 52 12.48 2.29 13.88
N VAL A 53 11.68 3.34 13.98
CA VAL A 53 10.51 3.56 13.15
C VAL A 53 10.74 4.80 12.29
N VAL A 54 10.56 4.64 10.98
CA VAL A 54 10.40 5.75 10.04
C VAL A 54 8.92 6.00 9.93
N ASP A 55 8.50 7.17 10.36
CA ASP A 55 7.11 7.62 10.37
C ASP A 55 6.91 8.61 9.23
N ILE A 56 6.01 8.30 8.31
CA ILE A 56 5.76 9.11 7.13
C ILE A 56 4.26 9.27 6.92
N ASP A 57 3.86 10.52 6.76
CA ASP A 57 2.55 10.96 6.30
C ASP A 57 2.72 11.72 4.98
N ILE A 58 1.88 11.43 3.99
CA ILE A 58 1.96 12.06 2.67
C ILE A 58 1.01 13.25 2.61
N LYS A 59 1.54 14.46 2.77
CA LYS A 59 0.76 15.68 2.74
C LYS A 59 -0.04 15.83 1.45
N GLY A 60 -1.36 15.99 1.60
CA GLY A 60 -2.26 16.25 0.48
C GLY A 60 -2.30 15.12 -0.55
N PHE A 61 -2.15 13.87 -0.10
CA PHE A 61 -2.06 12.71 -0.97
C PHE A 61 -3.23 12.60 -1.94
N PHE A 62 -4.46 12.70 -1.43
CA PHE A 62 -5.68 12.57 -2.24
C PHE A 62 -5.80 13.64 -3.33
N ASP A 63 -5.28 14.84 -3.09
CA ASP A 63 -5.35 15.96 -4.02
C ASP A 63 -4.27 15.90 -5.12
N ASN A 64 -3.24 15.04 -4.92
CA ASN A 64 -2.10 14.94 -5.82
C ASN A 64 -2.03 13.64 -6.64
N VAL A 65 -3.02 12.78 -6.56
CA VAL A 65 -3.06 11.53 -7.33
C VAL A 65 -3.11 11.82 -8.83
N GLN A 66 -2.10 11.36 -9.57
CA GLN A 66 -2.04 11.54 -11.02
C GLN A 66 -2.96 10.53 -11.72
N HIS A 67 -3.99 11.02 -12.41
CA HIS A 67 -5.03 10.20 -13.09
C HIS A 67 -4.42 9.18 -14.06
N GLY A 68 -3.47 9.63 -14.90
CA GLY A 68 -2.84 8.75 -15.88
C GLY A 68 -2.00 7.61 -15.26
N LYS A 69 -1.34 7.86 -14.12
CA LYS A 69 -0.61 6.82 -13.38
C LYS A 69 -1.56 5.84 -12.74
N LEU A 70 -2.60 6.32 -12.07
CA LEU A 70 -3.63 5.49 -11.45
C LEU A 70 -4.27 4.53 -12.45
N LEU A 71 -4.67 5.01 -13.64
CA LEU A 71 -5.25 4.15 -14.68
C LEU A 71 -4.27 3.08 -15.18
N LYS A 72 -2.98 3.41 -15.29
CA LYS A 72 -1.93 2.43 -15.64
C LYS A 72 -1.75 1.38 -14.53
N GLN A 73 -1.79 1.78 -13.26
CA GLN A 73 -1.70 0.86 -12.13
C GLN A 73 -2.90 -0.09 -12.08
N LEU A 74 -4.11 0.40 -12.32
CA LEU A 74 -5.31 -0.43 -12.43
C LEU A 74 -5.18 -1.46 -13.56
N TRP A 75 -4.68 -1.05 -14.72
CA TRP A 75 -4.39 -1.94 -15.84
C TRP A 75 -3.39 -3.05 -15.46
N GLN A 76 -2.31 -2.69 -14.76
CA GLN A 76 -1.29 -3.64 -14.28
C GLN A 76 -1.86 -4.60 -13.23
N MET A 77 -2.80 -4.16 -12.41
CA MET A 77 -3.51 -5.01 -11.44
C MET A 77 -4.50 -6.00 -12.09
N GLY A 78 -4.72 -5.88 -13.41
CA GLY A 78 -5.57 -6.78 -14.19
C GLY A 78 -6.94 -6.20 -14.56
N ILE A 79 -7.24 -4.96 -14.22
CA ILE A 79 -8.45 -4.27 -14.64
C ILE A 79 -8.22 -3.71 -16.05
N ARG A 80 -8.51 -4.54 -17.05
CA ARG A 80 -8.21 -4.27 -18.48
C ARG A 80 -9.43 -3.92 -19.33
N ASP A 81 -10.58 -3.77 -18.72
CA ASP A 81 -11.79 -3.30 -19.42
C ASP A 81 -11.65 -1.81 -19.73
N LYS A 82 -11.55 -1.49 -21.03
CA LYS A 82 -11.39 -0.11 -21.52
C LYS A 82 -12.61 0.76 -21.20
N THR A 83 -13.81 0.17 -21.21
CA THR A 83 -15.06 0.89 -20.90
C THR A 83 -15.06 1.31 -19.44
N LEU A 84 -14.72 0.38 -18.53
CA LEU A 84 -14.60 0.68 -17.10
C LEU A 84 -13.54 1.75 -16.82
N LEU A 85 -12.36 1.63 -17.45
CA LEU A 85 -11.29 2.63 -17.29
C LEU A 85 -11.69 4.01 -17.86
N SER A 86 -12.48 4.05 -18.95
CA SER A 86 -13.04 5.29 -19.48
C SER A 86 -14.03 5.94 -18.51
N ILE A 87 -14.92 5.15 -17.90
CA ILE A 87 -15.85 5.61 -16.87
C ILE A 87 -15.06 6.18 -15.67
N LEU A 88 -14.05 5.45 -15.18
CA LEU A 88 -13.19 5.93 -14.10
C LEU A 88 -12.47 7.23 -14.45
N SER A 89 -11.94 7.34 -15.67
CA SER A 89 -11.31 8.58 -16.16
C SER A 89 -12.29 9.75 -16.18
N ALA A 90 -13.52 9.51 -16.61
CA ALA A 90 -14.57 10.54 -16.59
C ALA A 90 -14.94 10.92 -15.14
N MET A 91 -14.99 9.94 -14.24
CA MET A 91 -15.24 10.17 -12.82
C MET A 91 -14.16 11.03 -12.17
N LEU A 92 -12.89 10.76 -12.45
CA LEU A 92 -11.75 11.49 -11.90
C LEU A 92 -11.67 12.94 -12.41
N LYS A 93 -12.16 13.18 -13.62
CA LYS A 93 -12.16 14.49 -14.28
C LYS A 93 -13.49 15.24 -14.13
N ALA A 94 -14.45 14.68 -13.41
CA ALA A 94 -15.73 15.34 -13.21
C ALA A 94 -15.56 16.67 -12.48
N GLU A 95 -16.38 17.63 -12.82
CA GLU A 95 -16.39 18.94 -12.19
C GLU A 95 -16.61 18.84 -10.67
N VAL A 96 -15.75 19.48 -9.92
CA VAL A 96 -15.85 19.61 -8.47
C VAL A 96 -16.21 21.05 -8.15
N ALA A 97 -17.26 21.25 -7.32
CA ALA A 97 -17.66 22.57 -6.89
C ALA A 97 -16.46 23.36 -6.34
N GLU A 98 -16.34 24.63 -6.73
CA GLU A 98 -15.28 25.56 -6.35
C GLU A 98 -13.88 25.27 -6.92
N ILE A 99 -13.63 24.06 -7.49
CA ILE A 99 -12.33 23.66 -8.04
C ILE A 99 -12.37 23.60 -9.58
N GLY A 100 -13.55 23.31 -10.17
CA GLY A 100 -13.72 23.09 -11.60
C GLY A 100 -13.35 21.66 -12.03
N PHE A 101 -12.65 21.51 -13.16
CA PHE A 101 -12.24 20.21 -13.71
C PHE A 101 -10.83 19.85 -13.24
N PRO A 102 -10.67 18.90 -12.30
CA PRO A 102 -9.35 18.57 -11.75
C PRO A 102 -8.50 17.79 -12.75
N GLU A 103 -7.24 18.18 -12.91
CA GLU A 103 -6.25 17.41 -13.69
C GLU A 103 -5.60 16.28 -12.90
N ARG A 104 -5.70 16.35 -11.56
CA ARG A 104 -5.15 15.38 -10.60
C ARG A 104 -6.04 15.34 -9.35
N GLY A 105 -5.79 14.35 -8.53
CA GLY A 105 -6.52 14.12 -7.28
C GLY A 105 -7.68 13.16 -7.45
N THR A 106 -8.20 12.71 -6.33
CA THR A 106 -9.43 11.92 -6.24
C THR A 106 -10.48 12.76 -5.52
N PRO A 107 -11.75 12.73 -5.97
CA PRO A 107 -12.81 13.55 -5.35
C PRO A 107 -12.87 13.30 -3.84
N GLN A 108 -12.68 14.34 -3.03
CA GLN A 108 -12.82 14.25 -1.58
C GLN A 108 -14.25 13.84 -1.22
N GLY A 109 -14.40 12.85 -0.32
CA GLY A 109 -15.70 12.27 0.03
C GLY A 109 -16.32 11.36 -1.04
N GLY A 110 -15.61 11.07 -2.13
CA GLY A 110 -16.01 10.06 -3.12
C GLY A 110 -15.96 8.65 -2.52
N ILE A 111 -16.98 7.84 -2.79
CA ILE A 111 -17.07 6.45 -2.27
C ILE A 111 -15.90 5.58 -2.75
N ILE A 112 -15.46 5.77 -3.99
CA ILE A 112 -14.38 4.99 -4.60
C ILE A 112 -12.98 5.52 -4.25
N SER A 113 -12.85 6.76 -3.78
CA SER A 113 -11.55 7.42 -3.56
C SER A 113 -10.62 6.64 -2.62
N PRO A 114 -11.09 6.03 -1.52
CA PRO A 114 -10.25 5.20 -0.65
C PRO A 114 -9.65 3.98 -1.35
N LEU A 115 -10.43 3.31 -2.22
CA LEU A 115 -9.92 2.18 -3.01
C LEU A 115 -8.83 2.64 -3.98
N LEU A 116 -9.06 3.75 -4.69
CA LEU A 116 -8.11 4.31 -5.65
C LEU A 116 -6.81 4.76 -4.97
N ALA A 117 -6.91 5.34 -3.78
CA ALA A 117 -5.77 5.68 -2.93
C ALA A 117 -4.93 4.44 -2.58
N ASN A 118 -5.58 3.36 -2.21
CA ASN A 118 -4.91 2.08 -1.95
C ASN A 118 -4.24 1.50 -3.20
N VAL A 119 -4.84 1.64 -4.39
CA VAL A 119 -4.22 1.22 -5.66
C VAL A 119 -2.92 1.98 -5.89
N VAL A 120 -2.91 3.30 -5.70
CA VAL A 120 -1.71 4.14 -5.92
C VAL A 120 -0.58 3.74 -4.98
N LEU A 121 -0.86 3.55 -3.70
CA LEU A 121 0.16 3.23 -2.69
C LEU A 121 0.54 1.75 -2.63
N ASN A 122 -0.18 0.87 -3.30
CA ASN A 122 0.16 -0.55 -3.33
C ASN A 122 1.56 -0.82 -3.92
N GLU A 123 2.01 0.00 -4.88
CA GLU A 123 3.38 -0.11 -5.39
C GLU A 123 4.42 0.22 -4.32
N LEU A 124 4.14 1.17 -3.44
CA LEU A 124 5.00 1.51 -2.31
C LEU A 124 5.10 0.34 -1.32
N ASP A 125 3.95 -0.27 -0.98
CA ASP A 125 3.90 -1.39 -0.07
C ASP A 125 4.78 -2.56 -0.56
N TRP A 126 4.61 -2.94 -1.82
CA TRP A 126 5.38 -4.01 -2.45
C TRP A 126 6.85 -3.63 -2.66
N TRP A 127 7.14 -2.35 -2.96
CA TRP A 127 8.52 -1.90 -3.09
C TRP A 127 9.27 -1.99 -1.75
N ILE A 128 8.69 -1.52 -0.65
CA ILE A 128 9.31 -1.64 0.68
C ILE A 128 9.46 -3.12 1.08
N SER A 129 8.44 -3.93 0.85
CA SER A 129 8.49 -5.37 1.11
C SER A 129 9.60 -6.07 0.31
N SER A 130 9.86 -5.62 -0.93
CA SER A 130 10.92 -6.16 -1.79
C SER A 130 12.33 -5.82 -1.31
N GLN A 131 12.50 -4.88 -0.40
CA GLN A 131 13.83 -4.53 0.15
C GLN A 131 14.33 -5.58 1.16
N TRP A 132 13.44 -6.39 1.72
CA TRP A 132 13.82 -7.44 2.67
C TRP A 132 12.86 -8.63 2.68
N GLU A 133 11.58 -8.41 2.94
CA GLU A 133 10.59 -9.46 3.28
C GLU A 133 10.40 -10.49 2.16
N THR A 134 10.41 -10.04 0.90
CA THR A 134 10.15 -10.89 -0.27
C THR A 134 11.42 -11.28 -1.03
N ILE A 135 12.62 -10.94 -0.51
CA ILE A 135 13.88 -11.34 -1.11
C ILE A 135 13.99 -12.88 -1.10
N PRO A 136 14.25 -13.51 -2.25
CA PRO A 136 14.43 -14.96 -2.31
C PRO A 136 15.69 -15.38 -1.56
N THR A 137 15.59 -16.44 -0.77
CA THR A 137 16.74 -17.08 -0.12
C THR A 137 17.34 -18.15 -1.05
N HIS A 138 18.64 -18.41 -0.92
CA HIS A 138 19.32 -19.44 -1.72
C HIS A 138 18.66 -20.83 -1.56
N HIS A 139 18.23 -21.16 -0.32
CA HIS A 139 17.48 -22.37 -0.02
C HIS A 139 16.00 -22.05 0.12
N GLN A 140 15.12 -22.83 -0.52
CA GLN A 140 13.67 -22.71 -0.36
C GLN A 140 13.22 -23.38 0.94
N TYR A 141 12.87 -22.58 1.93
CA TYR A 141 12.32 -23.08 3.19
C TYR A 141 10.83 -23.36 3.08
N ALA A 142 10.41 -24.49 3.65
CA ALA A 142 8.99 -24.81 3.73
C ALA A 142 8.25 -23.79 4.58
N VAL A 143 7.10 -23.33 4.07
CA VAL A 143 6.16 -22.50 4.82
C VAL A 143 5.36 -23.40 5.77
N THR A 144 5.39 -23.11 7.04
CA THR A 144 4.58 -23.83 8.03
C THR A 144 3.23 -23.12 8.17
N ILE A 145 2.15 -23.86 7.97
CA ILE A 145 0.80 -23.34 8.19
C ILE A 145 0.38 -23.70 9.61
N ALA A 146 0.07 -22.70 10.42
CA ALA A 146 -0.44 -22.88 11.78
C ALA A 146 -1.91 -23.38 11.74
N PRO A 147 -2.44 -23.98 12.83
CA PRO A 147 -3.83 -24.45 12.88
C PRO A 147 -4.88 -23.37 12.57
N ASN A 148 -4.57 -22.13 12.80
CA ASN A 148 -5.41 -20.97 12.47
C ASN A 148 -5.26 -20.47 11.00
N GLY A 149 -4.61 -21.25 10.13
CA GLY A 149 -4.38 -20.90 8.73
C GLY A 149 -3.23 -19.90 8.48
N THR A 150 -2.57 -19.39 9.53
CA THR A 150 -1.49 -18.41 9.36
C THR A 150 -0.24 -19.08 8.80
N ALA A 151 0.25 -18.58 7.66
CA ALA A 151 1.51 -19.03 7.07
C ALA A 151 2.72 -18.43 7.80
N SER A 152 3.60 -19.28 8.31
CA SER A 152 4.83 -18.88 8.99
C SER A 152 6.04 -19.08 8.08
N ARG A 153 6.75 -17.98 7.78
CA ARG A 153 8.03 -17.95 7.06
C ARG A 153 9.22 -17.77 8.00
N GLY A 154 9.11 -18.18 9.24
CA GLY A 154 10.11 -17.93 10.28
C GLY A 154 11.52 -18.42 9.94
N LYS A 155 11.64 -19.57 9.24
CA LYS A 155 12.95 -20.09 8.77
C LYS A 155 13.56 -19.18 7.70
N THR A 156 12.77 -18.71 6.72
CA THR A 156 13.19 -17.75 5.67
C THR A 156 13.69 -16.46 6.32
N TYR A 157 12.90 -15.88 7.22
CA TYR A 157 13.29 -14.62 7.88
C TYR A 157 14.54 -14.77 8.75
N ARG A 158 14.73 -15.90 9.42
CA ARG A 158 15.96 -16.19 10.18
C ARG A 158 17.20 -16.28 9.26
N ALA A 159 17.03 -16.89 8.09
CA ALA A 159 18.10 -16.93 7.07
C ALA A 159 18.42 -15.53 6.52
N LEU A 160 17.42 -14.70 6.25
CA LEU A 160 17.63 -13.31 5.82
C LEU A 160 18.31 -12.46 6.90
N GLN A 161 17.97 -12.67 8.19
CA GLN A 161 18.60 -11.98 9.31
C GLN A 161 20.09 -12.32 9.48
N SER A 162 20.55 -13.48 9.03
CA SER A 162 21.98 -13.83 9.02
C SER A 162 22.78 -13.18 7.90
N THR A 163 22.11 -12.47 6.99
CA THR A 163 22.75 -11.74 5.89
C THR A 163 23.05 -10.28 6.26
N GLN A 164 23.68 -9.55 5.32
CA GLN A 164 23.91 -8.10 5.44
C GLN A 164 22.68 -7.25 5.01
N LEU A 165 21.56 -7.89 4.67
CA LEU A 165 20.35 -7.20 4.27
C LEU A 165 19.76 -6.40 5.43
N LYS A 166 19.12 -5.29 5.11
CA LYS A 166 18.50 -4.40 6.10
C LYS A 166 17.07 -4.85 6.35
N GLU A 167 16.84 -5.46 7.52
CA GLU A 167 15.50 -5.86 7.91
C GLU A 167 14.58 -4.65 8.04
N CYS A 168 13.52 -4.63 7.24
CA CYS A 168 12.49 -3.59 7.28
C CYS A 168 11.12 -4.17 7.01
N TRP A 169 10.11 -3.58 7.66
CA TRP A 169 8.72 -3.97 7.56
C TRP A 169 7.86 -2.73 7.44
N ILE A 170 6.91 -2.73 6.51
CA ILE A 170 5.93 -1.66 6.39
C ILE A 170 4.66 -2.04 7.14
N VAL A 171 4.01 -1.06 7.75
CA VAL A 171 2.61 -1.11 8.19
C VAL A 171 1.97 0.20 7.73
N ARG A 172 0.89 0.11 6.95
CA ARG A 172 0.22 1.28 6.39
C ARG A 172 -1.27 1.30 6.77
N TYR A 173 -1.73 2.51 7.06
CA TYR A 173 -3.15 2.84 7.18
C TYR A 173 -3.42 4.11 6.36
N ALA A 174 -4.12 3.97 5.23
CA ALA A 174 -4.32 5.04 4.25
C ALA A 174 -2.99 5.60 3.72
N ASP A 175 -2.76 6.89 3.85
CA ASP A 175 -1.56 7.65 3.50
C ASP A 175 -0.52 7.72 4.63
N ASP A 176 -0.90 7.35 5.85
CA ASP A 176 0.00 7.22 7.00
C ASP A 176 0.66 5.83 7.00
N PHE A 177 1.98 5.75 7.02
CA PHE A 177 2.70 4.50 7.10
C PHE A 177 3.97 4.55 7.93
N LYS A 178 4.28 3.41 8.52
CA LYS A 178 5.44 3.21 9.37
C LYS A 178 6.35 2.15 8.75
N ILE A 179 7.66 2.45 8.66
CA ILE A 179 8.67 1.45 8.29
C ILE A 179 9.47 1.13 9.54
N LEU A 180 9.37 -0.12 9.98
CA LEU A 180 10.03 -0.58 11.21
C LEU A 180 11.35 -1.25 10.84
N CYS A 181 12.43 -0.88 11.54
CA CYS A 181 13.79 -1.31 11.28
C CYS A 181 14.47 -1.78 12.58
N ARG A 182 15.49 -2.62 12.44
CA ARG A 182 16.29 -3.12 13.57
C ARG A 182 17.37 -2.14 14.00
N LYS A 183 17.94 -1.36 13.06
CA LYS A 183 19.05 -0.43 13.30
C LYS A 183 18.70 0.99 12.86
N ARG A 184 19.17 1.98 13.62
CA ARG A 184 19.00 3.40 13.28
C ARG A 184 19.59 3.75 11.92
N SER A 185 20.77 3.20 11.60
CA SER A 185 21.43 3.43 10.31
C SER A 185 20.57 2.97 9.12
N ASP A 186 19.83 1.88 9.29
CA ASP A 186 18.97 1.33 8.25
C ASP A 186 17.70 2.17 8.10
N ALA A 187 17.13 2.63 9.21
CA ALA A 187 15.99 3.55 9.19
C ALA A 187 16.31 4.87 8.45
N VAL A 188 17.47 5.47 8.70
CA VAL A 188 17.91 6.70 8.01
C VAL A 188 18.06 6.48 6.50
N LYS A 189 18.67 5.35 6.09
CA LYS A 189 18.83 5.01 4.67
C LYS A 189 17.50 4.73 3.98
N LEU A 190 16.60 4.01 4.66
CA LEU A 190 15.26 3.72 4.14
C LEU A 190 14.40 4.97 4.05
N PHE A 191 14.49 5.89 5.01
CA PHE A 191 13.81 7.18 4.91
C PHE A 191 14.22 7.94 3.65
N ALA A 192 15.52 8.11 3.41
CA ALA A 192 16.02 8.80 2.23
C ALA A 192 15.61 8.08 0.91
N ALA A 193 15.71 6.76 0.88
CA ALA A 193 15.30 5.96 -0.28
C ALA A 193 13.79 6.07 -0.53
N THR A 194 12.97 6.06 0.52
CA THR A 194 11.52 6.20 0.41
C THR A 194 11.13 7.59 -0.09
N GLN A 195 11.77 8.65 0.38
CA GLN A 195 11.55 10.00 -0.14
C GLN A 195 11.88 10.11 -1.63
N GLN A 196 13.01 9.55 -2.06
CA GLN A 196 13.38 9.52 -3.48
C GLN A 196 12.36 8.73 -4.31
N TRP A 197 11.92 7.58 -3.80
CA TRP A 197 10.94 6.74 -4.46
C TRP A 197 9.59 7.49 -4.62
N LEU A 198 9.10 8.09 -3.54
CA LEU A 198 7.84 8.87 -3.57
C LEU A 198 7.94 10.00 -4.60
N LYS A 199 9.02 10.78 -4.58
CA LYS A 199 9.26 11.87 -5.54
C LYS A 199 9.32 11.38 -6.98
N ALA A 200 9.98 10.25 -7.24
CA ALA A 200 10.12 9.70 -8.59
C ALA A 200 8.83 9.06 -9.12
N ARG A 201 8.04 8.45 -8.23
CA ARG A 201 6.87 7.65 -8.61
C ARG A 201 5.55 8.39 -8.43
N LEU A 202 5.42 9.25 -7.43
CA LEU A 202 4.17 9.97 -7.19
C LEU A 202 4.24 11.44 -7.64
N GLY A 203 5.41 12.05 -7.68
CA GLY A 203 5.65 13.41 -8.17
C GLY A 203 5.96 14.39 -7.05
#